data_4213d016f2376e5638e91ff9192304f1
#
_entry.id   4213d016f2376e5638e91ff9192304f1
#
_cell.length_a   1.000
_cell.length_b   1.000
_cell.length_c   1.000
_cell.angle_alpha   90.00
_cell.angle_beta   90.00
_cell.angle_gamma   90.00
#
_symmetry.space_group_name_H-M   'P 1'
#
loop_
_entity.id
_entity.type
_entity.pdbx_description
1 polymer ?
#
loop_
_entity_poly.entity_id
_entity_poly.type
_entity_poly.pdbx_seq_one_letter_code
_entity_poly.pdbx_strand_id
1 'polypeptide(L)'
;MRNTALLALVLALAGCGPADPALTISNATVSASPNSAAVYAAIHNNGGADRLTGIEVDGRVPISLHETTMTDGVMRMRAVEALDIPANGRLHLKSGGAHGMAMGQVSANPPNLPLTFRFARNAPISVSATVTGPGGMPMEHGH
;
A
#
# COMPACT_ATOMS: atom_id res chain seq x y z
N MET A 1 -29.06 59.34 -22.94
CA MET A 1 -28.30 58.70 -21.88
C MET A 1 -28.60 57.23 -21.96
N ARG A 2 -27.69 56.44 -22.54
CA ARG A 2 -27.87 55.00 -22.72
C ARG A 2 -26.77 54.32 -21.92
N ASN A 3 -27.14 53.84 -20.76
CA ASN A 3 -26.26 53.01 -19.94
C ASN A 3 -26.17 51.61 -20.54
N THR A 4 -25.06 51.32 -21.18
CA THR A 4 -24.66 49.94 -21.55
C THR A 4 -23.93 49.32 -20.38
N ALA A 5 -24.64 48.49 -19.60
CA ALA A 5 -24.01 47.64 -18.59
C ALA A 5 -23.27 46.48 -19.30
N LEU A 6 -21.94 46.53 -19.28
CA LEU A 6 -21.11 45.40 -19.65
C LEU A 6 -21.20 44.35 -18.56
N LEU A 7 -21.90 43.26 -18.86
CA LEU A 7 -21.91 42.06 -18.02
C LEU A 7 -20.61 41.31 -18.30
N ALA A 8 -19.63 41.47 -17.42
CA ALA A 8 -18.41 40.67 -17.46
C ALA A 8 -18.73 39.23 -17.05
N LEU A 9 -18.79 38.34 -18.03
CA LEU A 9 -18.90 36.92 -17.83
C LEU A 9 -17.54 36.38 -17.33
N VAL A 10 -17.40 36.23 -16.01
CA VAL A 10 -16.24 35.56 -15.41
C VAL A 10 -16.39 34.06 -15.70
N LEU A 11 -15.66 33.60 -16.71
CA LEU A 11 -15.50 32.19 -17.00
C LEU A 11 -14.58 31.62 -15.91
N ALA A 12 -15.17 31.01 -14.87
CA ALA A 12 -14.41 30.22 -13.90
C ALA A 12 -13.84 29.00 -14.63
N LEU A 13 -12.54 29.05 -14.97
CA LEU A 13 -11.80 27.85 -15.33
C LEU A 13 -11.76 26.96 -14.08
N ALA A 14 -12.68 26.01 -13.99
CA ALA A 14 -12.54 24.89 -13.09
C ALA A 14 -11.28 24.14 -13.53
N GLY A 15 -10.19 24.34 -12.79
CA GLY A 15 -8.95 23.63 -13.02
C GLY A 15 -9.19 22.13 -12.85
N CYS A 16 -9.15 21.36 -13.96
CA CYS A 16 -9.09 19.92 -13.93
C CYS A 16 -7.70 19.51 -13.43
N GLY A 17 -7.49 19.53 -12.11
CA GLY A 17 -6.35 18.85 -11.49
C GLY A 17 -6.55 17.33 -11.53
N PRO A 18 -5.48 16.51 -11.34
CA PRO A 18 -5.63 15.06 -11.22
C PRO A 18 -6.58 14.76 -10.07
N ALA A 19 -7.49 13.78 -10.28
CA ALA A 19 -8.43 13.36 -9.26
C ALA A 19 -7.69 12.88 -8.00
N ASP A 20 -8.27 13.11 -6.83
CA ASP A 20 -7.71 12.60 -5.59
C ASP A 20 -7.80 11.08 -5.53
N PRO A 21 -6.79 10.41 -4.98
CA PRO A 21 -6.85 8.97 -4.78
C PRO A 21 -7.93 8.62 -3.75
N ALA A 22 -8.57 7.45 -3.93
CA ALA A 22 -9.55 6.91 -3.01
C ALA A 22 -9.18 5.46 -2.70
N LEU A 23 -8.32 5.29 -1.69
CA LEU A 23 -7.66 4.03 -1.38
C LEU A 23 -8.40 3.26 -0.28
N THR A 24 -8.52 1.95 -0.48
CA THR A 24 -8.97 0.99 0.55
C THR A 24 -8.01 -0.19 0.58
N ILE A 25 -7.77 -0.74 1.77
CA ILE A 25 -6.87 -1.86 1.98
C ILE A 25 -7.68 -3.05 2.50
N SER A 26 -7.48 -4.21 1.90
CA SER A 26 -8.11 -5.46 2.30
C SER A 26 -7.09 -6.60 2.37
N ASN A 27 -7.45 -7.66 3.08
CA ASN A 27 -6.67 -8.89 3.19
C ASN A 27 -5.22 -8.67 3.65
N ALA A 28 -5.01 -7.72 4.57
CA ALA A 28 -3.69 -7.47 5.13
C ALA A 28 -3.24 -8.65 5.99
N THR A 29 -2.11 -9.25 5.63
CA THR A 29 -1.50 -10.37 6.33
C THR A 29 0.00 -10.17 6.50
N VAL A 30 0.51 -10.69 7.60
CA VAL A 30 1.95 -10.76 7.88
C VAL A 30 2.34 -12.23 7.97
N SER A 31 3.10 -12.71 7.00
CA SER A 31 3.67 -14.05 7.03
C SER A 31 4.99 -14.01 7.78
N ALA A 32 4.98 -14.47 9.02
CA ALA A 32 6.15 -14.44 9.90
C ALA A 32 6.99 -15.71 9.76
N SER A 33 8.30 -15.53 9.68
CA SER A 33 9.31 -16.58 9.71
C SER A 33 10.32 -16.26 10.82
N PRO A 34 11.18 -17.21 11.24
CA PRO A 34 12.10 -16.97 12.35
C PRO A 34 13.00 -15.73 12.23
N ASN A 35 13.36 -15.35 11.01
CA ASN A 35 14.30 -14.26 10.76
C ASN A 35 13.76 -13.18 9.81
N SER A 36 12.50 -13.26 9.41
CA SER A 36 11.90 -12.30 8.48
C SER A 36 10.38 -12.34 8.53
N ALA A 37 9.76 -11.34 8.00
CA ALA A 37 8.32 -11.32 7.78
C ALA A 37 8.01 -10.70 6.43
N ALA A 38 7.02 -11.24 5.73
CA ALA A 38 6.49 -10.68 4.50
C ALA A 38 5.11 -10.08 4.75
N VAL A 39 4.84 -8.94 4.14
CA VAL A 39 3.55 -8.25 4.23
C VAL A 39 2.83 -8.35 2.90
N TYR A 40 1.60 -8.82 2.95
CA TYR A 40 0.70 -8.94 1.81
C TYR A 40 -0.58 -8.16 2.07
N ALA A 41 -1.14 -7.58 1.04
CA ALA A 41 -2.41 -6.88 1.08
C ALA A 41 -2.93 -6.61 -0.34
N ALA A 42 -4.21 -6.29 -0.45
CA ALA A 42 -4.77 -5.74 -1.68
C ALA A 42 -5.14 -4.27 -1.44
N ILE A 43 -4.61 -3.38 -2.26
CA ILE A 43 -4.91 -1.95 -2.23
C ILE A 43 -5.77 -1.64 -3.45
N HIS A 44 -7.00 -1.18 -3.20
CA HIS A 44 -7.94 -0.76 -4.23
C HIS A 44 -7.94 0.76 -4.32
N ASN A 45 -7.96 1.27 -5.54
CA ASN A 45 -8.04 2.70 -5.80
C ASN A 45 -9.21 3.02 -6.72
N ASN A 46 -10.16 3.78 -6.20
CA ASN A 46 -11.32 4.27 -6.94
C ASN A 46 -11.20 5.75 -7.31
N GLY A 47 -9.99 6.29 -7.26
CA GLY A 47 -9.70 7.69 -7.55
C GLY A 47 -8.49 7.84 -8.46
N GLY A 48 -7.80 8.97 -8.35
CA GLY A 48 -6.59 9.28 -9.10
C GLY A 48 -5.41 8.41 -8.69
N ALA A 49 -4.41 8.29 -9.57
CA ALA A 49 -3.20 7.50 -9.30
C ALA A 49 -2.46 7.97 -8.04
N ASP A 50 -1.87 7.03 -7.33
CA ASP A 50 -1.02 7.26 -6.16
C ASP A 50 0.17 6.30 -6.16
N ARG A 51 0.97 6.34 -5.12
CA ARG A 51 2.10 5.43 -4.91
C ARG A 51 2.15 5.00 -3.45
N LEU A 52 2.38 3.72 -3.22
CA LEU A 52 2.73 3.21 -1.89
C LEU A 52 4.21 3.53 -1.63
N THR A 53 4.48 4.34 -0.61
CA THR A 53 5.85 4.80 -0.29
C THR A 53 6.46 4.11 0.93
N GLY A 54 5.65 3.40 1.72
CA GLY A 54 6.15 2.67 2.87
C GLY A 54 5.05 1.94 3.62
N ILE A 55 5.49 1.01 4.44
CA ILE A 55 4.66 0.28 5.40
C ILE A 55 5.41 0.29 6.72
N GLU A 56 4.70 0.43 7.81
CA GLU A 56 5.26 0.38 9.15
C GLU A 56 4.46 -0.56 10.03
N VAL A 57 5.14 -1.34 10.84
CA VAL A 57 4.52 -2.13 11.90
C VAL A 57 4.39 -1.24 13.13
N ASP A 58 3.19 -1.18 13.69
CA ASP A 58 2.88 -0.39 14.91
C ASP A 58 3.32 1.08 14.81
N GLY A 59 3.36 1.64 13.60
CA GLY A 59 3.78 3.00 13.32
C GLY A 59 5.25 3.30 13.63
N ARG A 60 6.09 2.29 13.84
CA ARG A 60 7.48 2.45 14.29
C ARG A 60 8.51 1.66 13.50
N VAL A 61 8.19 0.42 13.13
CA VAL A 61 9.13 -0.47 12.46
C VAL A 61 8.91 -0.39 10.96
N PRO A 62 9.87 0.19 10.20
CA PRO A 62 9.73 0.30 8.77
C PRO A 62 9.86 -1.06 8.10
N ILE A 63 9.06 -1.27 7.06
CA ILE A 63 9.06 -2.46 6.21
C ILE A 63 9.54 -2.05 4.83
N SER A 64 10.55 -2.71 4.30
CA SER A 64 11.05 -2.48 2.96
C SER A 64 10.05 -2.93 1.91
N LEU A 65 9.88 -2.17 0.84
CA LEU A 65 9.11 -2.57 -0.32
C LEU A 65 10.00 -3.30 -1.32
N HIS A 66 9.52 -4.40 -1.86
CA HIS A 66 10.24 -5.22 -2.82
C HIS A 66 9.36 -5.55 -4.02
N GLU A 67 9.99 -5.68 -5.16
CA GLU A 67 9.40 -6.24 -6.38
C GLU A 67 10.14 -7.50 -6.78
N THR A 68 9.39 -8.50 -7.21
CA THR A 68 9.95 -9.69 -7.85
C THR A 68 9.71 -9.61 -9.35
N THR A 69 10.77 -9.72 -10.11
CA THR A 69 10.73 -9.77 -11.58
C THR A 69 11.30 -11.09 -12.07
N MET A 70 10.78 -11.59 -13.18
CA MET A 70 11.33 -12.76 -13.87
C MET A 70 12.05 -12.31 -15.12
N THR A 71 13.34 -12.64 -15.22
CA THR A 71 14.17 -12.34 -16.37
C THR A 71 14.91 -13.62 -16.76
N ASP A 72 14.73 -14.08 -18.01
CA ASP A 72 15.35 -15.30 -18.55
C ASP A 72 15.12 -16.55 -17.67
N GLY A 73 13.90 -16.70 -17.13
CA GLY A 73 13.52 -17.80 -16.24
C GLY A 73 14.07 -17.72 -14.82
N VAL A 74 14.77 -16.62 -14.47
CA VAL A 74 15.32 -16.38 -13.13
C VAL A 74 14.46 -15.33 -12.42
N MET A 75 13.95 -15.68 -11.23
CA MET A 75 13.27 -14.74 -10.36
C MET A 75 14.29 -13.88 -9.60
N ARG A 76 14.12 -12.55 -9.70
CA ARG A 76 14.95 -11.59 -9.00
C ARG A 76 14.08 -10.68 -8.14
N MET A 77 14.41 -10.58 -6.86
CA MET A 77 13.79 -9.67 -5.93
C MET A 77 14.70 -8.45 -5.71
N ARG A 78 14.13 -7.27 -5.77
CA ARG A 78 14.85 -6.02 -5.52
C ARG A 78 14.05 -5.10 -4.62
N ALA A 79 14.74 -4.35 -3.77
CA ALA A 79 14.12 -3.29 -2.99
C ALA A 79 13.75 -2.12 -3.92
N VAL A 80 12.60 -1.51 -3.66
CA VAL A 80 12.10 -0.33 -4.37
C VAL A 80 11.66 0.73 -3.37
N GLU A 81 11.75 2.00 -3.76
CA GLU A 81 11.35 3.11 -2.90
C GLU A 81 9.83 3.31 -2.84
N ALA A 82 9.14 2.94 -3.90
CA ALA A 82 7.70 3.06 -3.99
C ALA A 82 7.12 2.07 -5.02
N LEU A 83 5.83 1.79 -4.88
CA LEU A 83 5.05 0.95 -5.77
C LEU A 83 3.89 1.75 -6.33
N ASP A 84 3.68 1.71 -7.65
CA ASP A 84 2.62 2.46 -8.31
C ASP A 84 1.24 1.86 -8.03
N ILE A 85 0.29 2.74 -7.75
CA ILE A 85 -1.13 2.40 -7.59
C ILE A 85 -1.89 3.11 -8.71
N PRO A 86 -2.33 2.41 -9.75
CA PRO A 86 -3.00 3.05 -10.89
C PRO A 86 -4.33 3.67 -10.49
N ALA A 87 -4.72 4.74 -11.20
CA ALA A 87 -6.05 5.30 -11.06
C ALA A 87 -7.12 4.27 -11.42
N ASN A 88 -8.18 4.17 -10.64
CA ASN A 88 -9.26 3.20 -10.80
C ASN A 88 -8.75 1.76 -10.97
N GLY A 89 -7.72 1.42 -10.21
CA GLY A 89 -7.03 0.15 -10.30
C GLY A 89 -6.68 -0.45 -8.95
N ARG A 90 -5.70 -1.35 -8.96
CA ARG A 90 -5.29 -2.12 -7.78
C ARG A 90 -3.80 -2.32 -7.75
N LEU A 91 -3.26 -2.36 -6.53
CA LEU A 91 -1.93 -2.88 -6.26
C LEU A 91 -2.09 -4.13 -5.38
N HIS A 92 -1.58 -5.25 -5.84
CA HIS A 92 -1.55 -6.49 -5.06
C HIS A 92 -0.15 -6.72 -4.50
N LEU A 93 -0.05 -6.71 -3.17
CA LEU A 93 1.13 -7.21 -2.48
C LEU A 93 0.96 -8.70 -2.24
N LYS A 94 1.74 -9.51 -2.93
CA LYS A 94 1.62 -10.97 -2.96
C LYS A 94 2.97 -11.66 -3.10
N SER A 95 3.01 -12.92 -2.68
CA SER A 95 4.17 -13.78 -2.90
C SER A 95 4.48 -13.91 -4.41
N GLY A 96 5.74 -13.79 -4.77
CA GLY A 96 6.19 -13.83 -6.17
C GLY A 96 5.93 -12.55 -6.97
N GLY A 97 5.43 -11.50 -6.34
CA GLY A 97 5.20 -10.19 -6.91
C GLY A 97 5.75 -9.08 -6.04
N ALA A 98 5.07 -7.94 -6.03
CA ALA A 98 5.36 -6.87 -5.08
C ALA A 98 4.96 -7.29 -3.67
N HIS A 99 5.74 -6.94 -2.66
CA HIS A 99 5.47 -7.25 -1.26
C HIS A 99 6.29 -6.35 -0.32
N GLY A 100 5.85 -6.29 0.94
CA GLY A 100 6.66 -5.73 2.01
C GLY A 100 7.53 -6.81 2.66
N MET A 101 8.72 -6.45 3.12
CA MET A 101 9.60 -7.38 3.84
C MET A 101 10.27 -6.69 5.02
N ALA A 102 10.20 -7.33 6.18
CA ALA A 102 10.98 -6.98 7.34
C ALA A 102 12.05 -8.06 7.60
N MET A 103 13.27 -7.63 7.85
CA MET A 103 14.33 -8.52 8.34
C MET A 103 14.34 -8.49 9.87
N GLY A 104 14.55 -9.65 10.47
CA GLY A 104 14.52 -9.82 11.91
C GLY A 104 13.22 -10.47 12.40
N GLN A 105 13.13 -10.68 13.70
CA GLN A 105 11.94 -11.28 14.30
C GLN A 105 10.80 -10.29 14.35
N VAL A 106 9.75 -10.54 13.58
CA VAL A 106 8.44 -9.94 13.83
C VAL A 106 7.73 -10.86 14.81
N SER A 107 7.41 -10.34 15.97
CA SER A 107 6.70 -11.13 16.98
C SER A 107 5.35 -11.60 16.42
N ALA A 108 5.15 -12.89 16.38
CA ALA A 108 3.89 -13.50 15.99
C ALA A 108 2.80 -13.42 17.07
N ASN A 109 3.09 -12.78 18.16
CA ASN A 109 2.19 -12.58 19.29
C ASN A 109 2.09 -11.07 19.58
N PRO A 110 0.96 -10.42 19.35
CA PRO A 110 -0.41 -10.94 19.18
C PRO A 110 -0.73 -11.45 17.77
N PRO A 111 -1.88 -12.16 17.60
CA PRO A 111 -2.27 -12.74 16.30
C PRO A 111 -2.63 -11.71 15.23
N ASN A 112 -2.72 -10.45 15.62
CA ASN A 112 -2.94 -9.32 14.73
C ASN A 112 -1.93 -8.23 15.01
N LEU A 113 -1.39 -7.64 13.94
CA LEU A 113 -0.46 -6.53 14.02
C LEU A 113 -1.05 -5.30 13.33
N PRO A 114 -0.97 -4.11 13.95
CA PRO A 114 -1.33 -2.88 13.28
C PRO A 114 -0.26 -2.54 12.24
N LEU A 115 -0.69 -2.40 10.98
CA LEU A 115 0.13 -1.93 9.88
C LEU A 115 -0.34 -0.54 9.45
N THR A 116 0.60 0.36 9.24
CA THR A 116 0.35 1.68 8.66
C THR A 116 0.95 1.73 7.26
N PHE A 117 0.10 1.97 6.27
CA PHE A 117 0.49 2.14 4.88
C PHE A 117 0.61 3.63 4.58
N ARG A 118 1.74 4.03 4.03
CA ARG A 118 2.02 5.42 3.64
C ARG A 118 1.99 5.58 2.14
N PHE A 119 1.41 6.69 1.70
CA PHE A 119 1.20 6.99 0.29
C PHE A 119 1.81 8.35 -0.05
N ALA A 120 2.07 8.56 -1.35
CA ALA A 120 2.61 9.82 -1.83
C ALA A 120 1.57 10.96 -1.75
N ARG A 121 0.30 10.66 -1.99
CA ARG A 121 -0.80 11.63 -2.04
C ARG A 121 -1.86 11.41 -0.96
N ASN A 122 -2.33 10.17 -0.80
CA ASN A 122 -3.34 9.84 0.19
C ASN A 122 -2.77 9.90 1.61
N ALA A 123 -3.60 10.26 2.58
CA ALA A 123 -3.25 10.16 3.99
C ALA A 123 -2.92 8.70 4.37
N PRO A 124 -2.04 8.47 5.39
CA PRO A 124 -1.74 7.12 5.84
C PRO A 124 -2.99 6.36 6.26
N ILE A 125 -3.02 5.06 5.96
CA ILE A 125 -4.11 4.16 6.33
C ILE A 125 -3.56 3.07 7.25
N SER A 126 -4.17 2.92 8.41
CA SER A 126 -3.83 1.88 9.37
C SER A 126 -4.87 0.76 9.32
N VAL A 127 -4.39 -0.48 9.27
CA VAL A 127 -5.22 -1.68 9.27
C VAL A 127 -4.64 -2.71 10.24
N SER A 128 -5.49 -3.60 10.74
CA SER A 128 -5.06 -4.75 11.52
C SER A 128 -4.77 -5.92 10.59
N ALA A 129 -3.53 -6.35 10.52
CA ALA A 129 -3.10 -7.47 9.70
C ALA A 129 -3.12 -8.77 10.51
N THR A 130 -3.62 -9.85 9.92
CA THR A 130 -3.54 -11.18 10.52
C THR A 130 -2.13 -11.73 10.40
N VAL A 131 -1.57 -12.23 11.49
CA VAL A 131 -0.26 -12.88 11.49
C VAL A 131 -0.41 -14.37 11.21
N THR A 132 0.32 -14.83 10.20
CA THR A 132 0.37 -16.25 9.82
C THR A 132 1.80 -16.76 9.90
N GLY A 133 1.96 -18.09 10.02
CA GLY A 133 3.25 -18.74 9.91
C GLY A 133 3.77 -18.80 8.46
N PRO A 134 4.94 -19.43 8.28
CA PRO A 134 5.51 -19.61 6.95
C PRO A 134 4.52 -20.33 6.02
N GLY A 135 4.36 -19.79 4.80
CA GLY A 135 3.42 -20.35 3.82
C GLY A 135 1.96 -19.99 4.03
N GLY A 136 1.65 -19.01 4.91
CA GLY A 136 0.28 -18.54 5.13
C GLY A 136 -0.57 -19.42 6.02
N MET A 137 0.04 -20.39 6.71
CA MET A 137 -0.69 -21.22 7.68
C MET A 137 -0.97 -20.45 8.97
N PRO A 138 -2.17 -20.61 9.59
CA PRO A 138 -2.42 -20.04 10.90
C PRO A 138 -1.38 -20.57 11.89
N MET A 139 -0.84 -19.68 12.74
CA MET A 139 0.03 -20.12 13.81
C MET A 139 -0.83 -20.83 14.86
N GLU A 140 -0.69 -22.14 14.98
CA GLU A 140 -1.25 -22.88 16.09
C GLU A 140 -0.51 -22.48 17.38
N HIS A 141 -1.27 -21.93 18.31
CA HIS A 141 -0.77 -21.73 19.66
C HIS A 141 -0.66 -23.10 20.33
N GLY A 142 0.55 -23.65 20.38
CA GLY A 142 0.81 -24.86 21.19
C GLY A 142 0.45 -24.59 22.65
N HIS A 143 -0.37 -25.43 23.19
CA HIS A 143 -0.73 -25.45 24.60
C HIS A 143 0.48 -25.85 25.48
#